data_4c2c3f7e4837b285f09f6e9713e827f3
#
_entry.id   4c2c3f7e4837b285f09f6e9713e827f3
#
_cell.length_a   1.000
_cell.length_b   1.000
_cell.length_c   1.000
_cell.angle_alpha   90.00
_cell.angle_beta   90.00
_cell.angle_gamma   90.00
#
_symmetry.space_group_name_H-M   'P 1'
#
loop_
_entity.id
_entity.type
_entity.pdbx_description
1 polymer ?
#
loop_
_entity_poly.entity_id
_entity_poly.type
_entity_poly.pdbx_seq_one_letter_code
_entity_poly.pdbx_strand_id
1 'polypeptide(L)'
;MGSGRRNARQHSQSLEGMVCHIPGLKVVAPCSAAAAKGLIKSAMRDPDPVVVFEHKLLYAKKEAIPEDEDYLVPIGKANVKREGKDLTIITWSREVNFSMEAAEKLAAEGIDVEVLDLRTLVPIDWEAIKASVSKTHNVIIVSE
;
A
#
# COMPACT_ATOMS: atom_id res chain seq x y z
N MET A 1 -11.95 -6.03 -0.61
CA MET A 1 -12.34 -4.99 -1.57
C MET A 1 -11.74 -5.25 -2.95
N GLY A 2 -11.94 -4.36 -3.91
CA GLY A 2 -11.30 -4.34 -5.22
C GLY A 2 -12.29 -4.40 -6.39
N SER A 3 -12.32 -3.34 -7.21
CA SER A 3 -13.20 -3.19 -8.37
C SER A 3 -12.81 -4.14 -9.51
N GLY A 4 -11.53 -4.42 -9.69
CA GLY A 4 -10.99 -5.29 -10.74
C GLY A 4 -11.48 -6.72 -10.72
N ARG A 5 -12.10 -7.16 -9.62
CA ARG A 5 -12.67 -8.52 -9.51
C ARG A 5 -13.96 -8.72 -10.33
N ARG A 6 -14.69 -7.66 -10.67
CA ARG A 6 -15.95 -7.69 -11.45
C ARG A 6 -17.04 -8.60 -10.87
N ASN A 7 -17.18 -8.67 -9.55
CA ASN A 7 -18.16 -9.49 -8.85
C ASN A 7 -19.40 -8.69 -8.43
N ALA A 8 -20.02 -7.99 -9.38
CA ALA A 8 -21.13 -7.08 -9.17
C ALA A 8 -20.84 -5.99 -8.10
N ARG A 9 -21.76 -5.09 -7.87
CA ARG A 9 -21.55 -3.92 -7.00
C ARG A 9 -21.25 -4.25 -5.54
N GLN A 10 -21.75 -5.36 -5.03
CA GLN A 10 -21.59 -5.72 -3.62
C GLN A 10 -20.17 -6.18 -3.25
N HIS A 11 -19.40 -6.65 -4.25
CA HIS A 11 -18.10 -7.26 -4.02
C HIS A 11 -16.95 -6.60 -4.80
N SER A 12 -17.24 -5.48 -5.47
CA SER A 12 -16.28 -4.77 -6.32
C SER A 12 -16.17 -3.29 -5.95
N GLN A 13 -16.32 -2.98 -4.67
CA GLN A 13 -16.18 -1.61 -4.15
C GLN A 13 -14.79 -1.39 -3.57
N SER A 14 -14.31 -0.17 -3.70
CA SER A 14 -13.14 0.37 -3.01
C SER A 14 -13.64 1.50 -2.10
N LEU A 15 -13.72 1.22 -0.79
CA LEU A 15 -14.40 2.09 0.18
C LEU A 15 -13.41 2.88 1.06
N GLU A 16 -12.13 2.83 0.76
CA GLU A 16 -11.07 3.45 1.56
C GLU A 16 -11.33 4.93 1.76
N GLY A 17 -11.65 5.66 0.68
CA GLY A 17 -11.90 7.10 0.74
C GLY A 17 -13.05 7.47 1.69
N MET A 18 -14.10 6.65 1.74
CA MET A 18 -15.22 6.87 2.66
C MET A 18 -14.83 6.63 4.12
N VAL A 19 -14.07 5.57 4.39
CA VAL A 19 -13.65 5.22 5.76
C VAL A 19 -12.54 6.15 6.25
N CYS A 20 -11.62 6.56 5.38
CA CYS A 20 -10.57 7.53 5.70
C CYS A 20 -11.11 8.90 6.13
N HIS A 21 -12.36 9.22 5.76
CA HIS A 21 -13.01 10.47 6.15
C HIS A 21 -13.56 10.46 7.58
N ILE A 22 -13.61 9.31 8.25
CA ILE A 22 -14.18 9.17 9.58
C ILE A 22 -13.11 9.45 10.65
N PRO A 23 -13.23 10.52 11.44
CA PRO A 23 -12.26 10.82 12.50
C PRO A 23 -12.18 9.70 13.55
N GLY A 24 -10.98 9.43 14.04
CA GLY A 24 -10.73 8.42 15.07
C GLY A 24 -10.50 7.01 14.55
N LEU A 25 -10.68 6.76 13.25
CA LEU A 25 -10.31 5.49 12.64
C LEU A 25 -8.88 5.53 12.07
N LYS A 26 -8.14 4.46 12.26
CA LYS A 26 -6.93 4.17 11.48
C LYS A 26 -7.27 3.26 10.31
N VAL A 27 -6.59 3.45 9.18
CA VAL A 27 -6.90 2.70 7.95
C VAL A 27 -5.61 2.18 7.34
N VAL A 28 -5.54 0.87 7.13
CA VAL A 28 -4.40 0.18 6.53
C VAL A 28 -4.83 -0.66 5.33
N ALA A 29 -3.96 -0.77 4.31
CA ALA A 29 -4.23 -1.49 3.06
C ALA A 29 -2.99 -2.27 2.59
N PRO A 30 -2.78 -3.50 3.08
CA PRO A 30 -1.61 -4.31 2.73
C PRO A 30 -1.56 -4.69 1.25
N CYS A 31 -0.35 -4.72 0.67
CA CYS A 31 -0.09 -5.14 -0.71
C CYS A 31 0.48 -6.56 -0.82
N SER A 32 0.86 -7.19 0.29
CA SER A 32 1.60 -8.46 0.35
C SER A 32 1.21 -9.27 1.57
N ALA A 33 1.50 -10.58 1.57
CA ALA A 33 1.23 -11.45 2.71
C ALA A 33 2.05 -11.04 3.95
N ALA A 34 3.31 -10.62 3.77
CA ALA A 34 4.13 -10.11 4.86
C ALA A 34 3.54 -8.82 5.45
N ALA A 35 3.12 -7.87 4.59
CA ALA A 35 2.47 -6.65 5.05
C ALA A 35 1.15 -6.94 5.77
N ALA A 36 0.33 -7.87 5.25
CA ALA A 36 -0.92 -8.29 5.90
C ALA A 36 -0.65 -8.89 7.28
N LYS A 37 0.29 -9.86 7.40
CA LYS A 37 0.68 -10.45 8.69
C LYS A 37 1.07 -9.37 9.70
N GLY A 38 1.95 -8.46 9.32
CA GLY A 38 2.49 -7.45 10.24
C GLY A 38 1.47 -6.36 10.58
N LEU A 39 0.70 -5.86 9.61
CA LEU A 39 -0.31 -4.81 9.83
C LEU A 39 -1.51 -5.32 10.65
N ILE A 40 -2.00 -6.54 10.40
CA ILE A 40 -3.09 -7.13 11.20
C ILE A 40 -2.65 -7.28 12.66
N LYS A 41 -1.45 -7.78 12.91
CA LYS A 41 -0.92 -7.89 14.28
C LYS A 41 -0.74 -6.53 14.95
N SER A 42 -0.28 -5.53 14.21
CA SER A 42 -0.18 -4.15 14.71
C SER A 42 -1.56 -3.58 15.01
N ALA A 43 -2.55 -3.80 14.12
CA ALA A 43 -3.92 -3.38 14.32
C ALA A 43 -4.56 -3.99 15.57
N MET A 44 -4.32 -5.29 15.85
CA MET A 44 -4.83 -5.97 17.05
C MET A 44 -4.21 -5.44 18.35
N ARG A 45 -3.04 -4.83 18.29
CA ARG A 45 -2.32 -4.25 19.44
C ARG A 45 -2.51 -2.76 19.58
N ASP A 46 -3.16 -2.12 18.61
CA ASP A 46 -3.41 -0.68 18.63
C ASP A 46 -4.58 -0.34 19.57
N PRO A 47 -4.47 0.70 20.40
CA PRO A 47 -5.55 1.11 21.31
C PRO A 47 -6.74 1.74 20.58
N ASP A 48 -6.54 2.21 19.32
CA ASP A 48 -7.59 2.82 18.51
C ASP A 48 -8.17 1.81 17.51
N PRO A 49 -9.41 1.99 17.03
CA PRO A 49 -9.99 1.12 16.03
C PRO A 49 -9.24 1.24 14.69
N VAL A 50 -8.82 0.09 14.14
CA VAL A 50 -8.11 0.00 12.86
C VAL A 50 -8.94 -0.76 11.84
N VAL A 51 -9.19 -0.15 10.70
CA VAL A 51 -9.83 -0.80 9.55
C VAL A 51 -8.75 -1.34 8.61
N VAL A 52 -8.78 -2.64 8.35
CA VAL A 52 -7.85 -3.32 7.44
C VAL A 52 -8.55 -3.60 6.12
N PHE A 53 -8.13 -2.93 5.06
CA PHE A 53 -8.66 -3.16 3.71
C PHE A 53 -7.82 -4.18 2.96
N GLU A 54 -8.32 -5.41 2.85
CA GLU A 54 -7.68 -6.45 2.06
C GLU A 54 -8.27 -6.53 0.65
N HIS A 55 -7.40 -6.64 -0.35
CA HIS A 55 -7.83 -6.80 -1.73
C HIS A 55 -7.98 -8.29 -2.08
N LYS A 56 -9.17 -8.71 -2.48
CA LYS A 56 -9.50 -10.13 -2.70
C LYS A 56 -8.64 -10.85 -3.74
N LEU A 57 -8.15 -10.14 -4.76
CA LEU A 57 -7.28 -10.74 -5.77
C LEU A 57 -5.87 -11.03 -5.25
N LEU A 58 -5.46 -10.45 -4.12
CA LEU A 58 -4.20 -10.75 -3.47
C LEU A 58 -4.21 -12.07 -2.70
N TYR A 59 -5.38 -12.62 -2.36
CA TYR A 59 -5.48 -13.88 -1.59
C TYR A 59 -4.89 -15.09 -2.32
N ALA A 60 -4.89 -15.06 -3.66
CA ALA A 60 -4.30 -16.14 -4.45
C ALA A 60 -2.77 -16.01 -4.60
N LYS A 61 -2.19 -14.87 -4.22
CA LYS A 61 -0.75 -14.63 -4.34
C LYS A 61 -0.01 -15.37 -3.23
N LYS A 62 0.92 -16.22 -3.62
CA LYS A 62 1.81 -16.92 -2.70
C LYS A 62 3.16 -16.23 -2.65
N GLU A 63 3.66 -15.97 -1.46
CA GLU A 63 4.96 -15.35 -1.23
C GLU A 63 5.53 -15.79 0.13
N ALA A 64 6.84 -15.68 0.29
CA ALA A 64 7.49 -15.92 1.57
C ALA A 64 7.05 -14.86 2.59
N ILE A 65 6.81 -15.30 3.82
CA ILE A 65 6.50 -14.41 4.94
C ILE A 65 7.58 -14.56 6.01
N PRO A 66 7.85 -13.52 6.81
CA PRO A 66 8.72 -13.63 7.96
C PRO A 66 8.23 -14.72 8.93
N GLU A 67 9.14 -15.61 9.38
CA GLU A 67 8.82 -16.69 10.34
C GLU A 67 8.60 -16.15 11.75
N ASP A 68 9.21 -15.00 12.07
CA ASP A 68 9.06 -14.35 13.37
C ASP A 68 7.58 -14.19 13.75
N GLU A 69 7.21 -14.79 14.88
CA GLU A 69 5.85 -14.72 15.42
C GLU A 69 5.49 -13.30 15.85
N ASP A 70 6.46 -12.49 16.26
CA ASP A 70 6.26 -11.09 16.67
C ASP A 70 6.50 -10.08 15.55
N TYR A 71 6.64 -10.55 14.30
CA TYR A 71 6.77 -9.64 13.17
C TYR A 71 5.61 -8.65 13.09
N LEU A 72 5.94 -7.37 13.21
CA LEU A 72 5.02 -6.24 13.16
C LEU A 72 5.39 -5.29 12.02
N VAL A 73 4.39 -4.67 11.44
CA VAL A 73 4.55 -3.54 10.53
C VAL A 73 3.94 -2.32 11.20
N PRO A 74 4.72 -1.26 11.47
CA PRO A 74 4.22 -0.08 12.16
C PRO A 74 3.16 0.64 11.34
N ILE A 75 2.02 0.96 11.97
CA ILE A 75 0.97 1.79 11.40
C ILE A 75 1.47 3.22 11.25
N GLY A 76 1.15 3.87 10.14
CA GLY A 76 1.62 5.23 9.85
C GLY A 76 3.01 5.30 9.21
N LYS A 77 3.58 4.15 8.78
CA LYS A 77 4.86 4.11 8.09
C LYS A 77 4.74 3.51 6.70
N ALA A 78 5.12 4.29 5.69
CA ALA A 78 5.22 3.85 4.31
C ALA A 78 6.45 2.93 4.09
N ASN A 79 6.51 2.32 2.92
CA ASN A 79 7.61 1.45 2.52
C ASN A 79 8.04 1.74 1.08
N VAL A 80 9.29 2.08 0.88
CA VAL A 80 9.88 2.16 -0.46
C VAL A 80 10.07 0.73 -0.96
N LYS A 81 9.26 0.32 -1.90
CA LYS A 81 9.30 -1.02 -2.52
C LYS A 81 10.40 -1.12 -3.58
N ARG A 82 10.64 -0.03 -4.26
CA ARG A 82 11.70 0.16 -5.24
C ARG A 82 12.23 1.57 -5.13
N GLU A 83 13.54 1.71 -5.00
CA GLU A 83 14.21 3.00 -5.10
C GLU A 83 14.23 3.50 -6.54
N GLY A 84 14.19 4.81 -6.73
CA GLY A 84 14.28 5.47 -8.01
C GLY A 84 14.57 6.96 -7.86
N LYS A 85 14.87 7.64 -8.99
CA LYS A 85 15.28 9.05 -8.97
C LYS A 85 14.53 9.96 -9.96
N ASP A 86 13.83 9.39 -10.94
CA ASP A 86 13.22 10.16 -12.03
C ASP A 86 11.73 10.43 -11.79
N LEU A 87 11.03 9.52 -11.10
CA LEU A 87 9.59 9.57 -10.83
C LEU A 87 9.27 8.79 -9.56
N THR A 88 8.37 9.30 -8.73
CA THR A 88 7.76 8.54 -7.62
C THR A 88 6.35 8.12 -7.99
N ILE A 89 6.05 6.82 -7.88
CA ILE A 89 4.68 6.30 -7.86
C ILE A 89 4.28 6.09 -6.40
N ILE A 90 3.25 6.82 -5.94
CA ILE A 90 2.63 6.65 -4.63
C ILE A 90 1.40 5.77 -4.79
N THR A 91 1.32 4.69 -4.04
CA THR A 91 0.25 3.71 -4.20
C THR A 91 0.05 2.86 -2.94
N TRP A 92 -0.94 1.99 -2.93
CA TRP A 92 -1.24 1.06 -1.84
C TRP A 92 -1.96 -0.19 -2.34
N SER A 93 -2.06 -1.20 -1.50
CA SER A 93 -2.79 -2.43 -1.77
C SER A 93 -2.32 -3.13 -3.06
N ARG A 94 -3.23 -3.62 -3.89
CA ARG A 94 -2.94 -4.33 -5.13
C ARG A 94 -2.16 -3.50 -6.15
N GLU A 95 -2.42 -2.20 -6.20
CA GLU A 95 -1.80 -1.30 -7.18
C GLU A 95 -0.29 -1.18 -7.01
N VAL A 96 0.25 -1.52 -5.83
CA VAL A 96 1.70 -1.64 -5.62
C VAL A 96 2.31 -2.66 -6.58
N ASN A 97 1.66 -3.81 -6.79
CA ASN A 97 2.18 -4.86 -7.67
C ASN A 97 2.20 -4.41 -9.13
N PHE A 98 1.15 -3.74 -9.61
CA PHE A 98 1.13 -3.16 -10.96
C PHE A 98 2.16 -2.05 -11.13
N SER A 99 2.34 -1.22 -10.10
CA SER A 99 3.36 -0.16 -10.11
C SER A 99 4.77 -0.73 -10.17
N MET A 100 5.05 -1.85 -9.49
CA MET A 100 6.32 -2.57 -9.60
C MET A 100 6.56 -3.09 -11.02
N GLU A 101 5.55 -3.74 -11.62
CA GLU A 101 5.64 -4.23 -13.00
C GLU A 101 5.84 -3.09 -14.02
N ALA A 102 5.17 -1.96 -13.80
CA ALA A 102 5.35 -0.76 -14.62
C ALA A 102 6.76 -0.18 -14.47
N ALA A 103 7.26 -0.09 -13.23
CA ALA A 103 8.60 0.41 -12.95
C ALA A 103 9.71 -0.44 -13.60
N GLU A 104 9.53 -1.77 -13.64
CA GLU A 104 10.46 -2.68 -14.36
C GLU A 104 10.47 -2.42 -15.87
N LYS A 105 9.30 -2.20 -16.47
CA LYS A 105 9.20 -1.86 -17.90
C LYS A 105 9.83 -0.52 -18.22
N LEU A 106 9.55 0.50 -17.40
CA LEU A 106 10.12 1.84 -17.55
C LEU A 106 11.65 1.86 -17.35
N ALA A 107 12.17 1.01 -16.47
CA ALA A 107 13.62 0.86 -16.31
C ALA A 107 14.31 0.38 -17.60
N ALA A 108 13.67 -0.47 -18.39
CA ALA A 108 14.17 -0.88 -19.70
C ALA A 108 14.20 0.28 -20.73
N GLU A 109 13.42 1.32 -20.50
CA GLU A 109 13.38 2.56 -21.30
C GLU A 109 14.30 3.66 -20.72
N GLY A 110 15.02 3.34 -19.63
CA GLY A 110 15.96 4.28 -18.98
C GLY A 110 15.32 5.23 -17.97
N ILE A 111 14.07 4.98 -17.56
CA ILE A 111 13.35 5.76 -16.55
C ILE A 111 13.42 5.04 -15.22
N ASP A 112 14.04 5.66 -14.22
CA ASP A 112 14.26 5.08 -12.89
C ASP A 112 13.14 5.50 -11.91
N VAL A 113 12.16 4.62 -11.76
CA VAL A 113 10.93 4.87 -10.99
C VAL A 113 11.06 4.39 -9.55
N GLU A 114 10.76 5.27 -8.60
CA GLU A 114 10.52 4.90 -7.20
C GLU A 114 9.07 4.45 -7.01
N VAL A 115 8.88 3.36 -6.25
CA VAL A 115 7.54 2.89 -5.87
C VAL A 115 7.41 2.98 -4.36
N LEU A 116 6.54 3.88 -3.89
CA LEU A 116 6.23 4.11 -2.48
C LEU A 116 4.87 3.47 -2.15
N ASP A 117 4.92 2.40 -1.35
CA ASP A 117 3.74 1.75 -0.78
C ASP A 117 3.35 2.43 0.53
N LEU A 118 2.22 3.10 0.56
CA LEU A 118 1.75 3.81 1.75
C LEU A 118 1.44 2.86 2.91
N ARG A 119 0.95 1.66 2.66
CA ARG A 119 0.49 0.67 3.65
C ARG A 119 -0.57 1.19 4.61
N THR A 120 -0.42 2.41 5.08
CA THR A 120 -1.37 3.11 5.97
C THR A 120 -1.90 4.35 5.27
N LEU A 121 -3.23 4.45 5.20
CA LEU A 121 -3.92 5.60 4.61
C LEU A 121 -4.29 6.64 5.69
N VAL A 122 -4.55 6.17 6.93
CA VAL A 122 -4.77 7.03 8.10
C VAL A 122 -4.09 6.38 9.31
N PRO A 123 -3.11 7.07 9.95
CA PRO A 123 -2.46 8.29 9.52
C PRO A 123 -1.51 8.06 8.33
N ILE A 124 -1.39 9.04 7.45
CA ILE A 124 -0.49 8.96 6.31
C ILE A 124 0.95 9.35 6.70
N ASP A 125 1.96 8.69 6.10
CA ASP A 125 3.38 9.00 6.32
C ASP A 125 3.84 10.16 5.41
N TRP A 126 3.54 11.38 5.85
CA TRP A 126 3.93 12.60 5.13
C TRP A 126 5.43 12.76 4.98
N GLU A 127 6.22 12.27 5.93
CA GLU A 127 7.69 12.39 5.86
C GLU A 127 8.26 11.51 4.75
N ALA A 128 7.78 10.28 4.61
CA ALA A 128 8.17 9.41 3.51
C ALA A 128 7.74 10.00 2.15
N ILE A 129 6.52 10.53 2.05
CA ILE A 129 6.02 11.17 0.81
C ILE A 129 6.90 12.37 0.45
N LYS A 130 7.17 13.26 1.39
CA LYS A 130 8.03 14.44 1.16
C LYS A 130 9.43 14.04 0.72
N ALA A 131 10.04 13.06 1.38
CA ALA A 131 11.37 12.57 1.05
C ALA A 131 11.43 12.04 -0.39
N SER A 132 10.47 11.18 -0.77
CA SER A 132 10.36 10.63 -2.12
C SER A 132 10.16 11.71 -3.19
N VAL A 133 9.15 12.58 -3.00
CA VAL A 133 8.83 13.63 -3.97
C VAL A 133 9.95 14.66 -4.09
N SER A 134 10.61 15.01 -2.99
CA SER A 134 11.77 15.92 -3.02
C SER A 134 12.98 15.33 -3.77
N LYS A 135 13.09 14.01 -3.82
CA LYS A 135 14.15 13.31 -4.55
C LYS A 135 13.87 13.27 -6.05
N THR A 136 12.65 12.92 -6.44
CA THR A 136 12.29 12.66 -7.84
C THR A 136 11.68 13.85 -8.56
N HIS A 137 11.12 14.82 -7.84
CA HIS A 137 10.41 16.01 -8.34
C HIS A 137 9.20 15.73 -9.25
N ASN A 138 8.94 14.47 -9.56
CA ASN A 138 7.81 14.01 -10.35
C ASN A 138 7.01 12.97 -9.55
N VAL A 139 5.69 13.06 -9.58
CA VAL A 139 4.84 12.14 -8.82
C VAL A 139 3.60 11.71 -9.60
N ILE A 140 3.28 10.44 -9.49
CA ILE A 140 2.00 9.86 -9.94
C ILE A 140 1.37 9.17 -8.74
N ILE A 141 0.07 9.39 -8.51
CA ILE A 141 -0.69 8.64 -7.50
C ILE A 141 -1.55 7.62 -8.25
N VAL A 142 -1.41 6.35 -7.86
CA VAL A 142 -2.14 5.23 -8.47
C VAL A 142 -3.05 4.59 -7.44
N SER A 143 -4.34 4.56 -7.73
CA SER A 143 -5.37 3.92 -6.93
C SER A 143 -6.38 3.18 -7.81
N GLU A 144 -7.10 2.24 -7.23
CA GLU A 144 -8.20 1.53 -7.87
C GLU A 144 -9.51 2.30 -7.75
#